data_eceb4cca1c1bae827b40f00af927cf4e
#
_entry.id   eceb4cca1c1bae827b40f00af927cf4e
#
_cell.length_a   1.000
_cell.length_b   1.000
_cell.length_c   1.000
_cell.angle_alpha   90.00
_cell.angle_beta   90.00
_cell.angle_gamma   90.00
#
_symmetry.space_group_name_H-M   'P 1'
#
loop_
_entity.id
_entity.type
_entity.pdbx_description
1 polymer ?
#
loop_
_entity_poly.entity_id
_entity_poly.type
_entity_poly.pdbx_seq_one_letter_code
_entity_poly.pdbx_strand_id
1 'polypeptide(L)'
;MANPRIIPKKTVQSGKIPSQSDLVLGEIAINHADAKIYSRNPSTGEVYELTGGGGGGPVGVSVDLDAMFSTAYENYYHTLNYSGAGDLTSIQVHDDAVGTTLLFSRSFTYDGSGNLTTVTTTDEQNAGVSLTKSISYNGSGDITNVTRNYIL
;
A
#
# COMPACT_ATOMS: atom_id res chain seq x y z
N MET A 1 17.68 40.72 7.73
CA MET A 1 16.41 40.39 7.02
C MET A 1 15.65 39.43 7.92
N ALA A 2 14.37 39.72 8.23
CA ALA A 2 13.55 38.78 8.99
C ALA A 2 13.23 37.55 8.11
N ASN A 3 13.43 36.35 8.63
CA ASN A 3 13.02 35.12 7.93
C ASN A 3 11.50 35.15 7.72
N PRO A 4 11.00 34.92 6.49
CA PRO A 4 9.56 34.84 6.25
C PRO A 4 8.97 33.69 7.07
N ARG A 5 7.93 33.98 7.83
CA ARG A 5 7.26 33.03 8.70
C ARG A 5 5.95 32.63 8.04
N ILE A 6 5.80 31.36 7.66
CA ILE A 6 4.55 30.81 7.15
C ILE A 6 3.73 30.35 8.37
N ILE A 7 2.55 30.93 8.56
CA ILE A 7 1.62 30.53 9.62
C ILE A 7 0.39 29.92 8.94
N PRO A 8 0.23 28.59 8.96
CA PRO A 8 -0.95 27.95 8.39
C PRO A 8 -2.20 28.26 9.20
N LYS A 9 -3.37 28.26 8.56
CA LYS A 9 -4.66 28.26 9.25
C LYS A 9 -4.79 26.99 10.08
N LYS A 10 -5.45 27.05 11.23
CA LYS A 10 -5.55 25.89 12.14
C LYS A 10 -6.88 25.84 12.85
N THR A 11 -7.32 24.62 13.20
CA THR A 11 -8.46 24.34 14.06
C THR A 11 -8.13 23.19 15.02
N VAL A 12 -8.83 23.15 16.14
CA VAL A 12 -8.82 22.04 17.11
C VAL A 12 -10.19 21.36 17.22
N GLN A 13 -11.10 21.69 16.29
CA GLN A 13 -12.43 21.11 16.26
C GLN A 13 -12.39 19.84 15.39
N SER A 14 -12.77 18.70 15.99
CA SER A 14 -12.85 17.42 15.27
C SER A 14 -13.89 17.48 14.15
N GLY A 15 -13.58 16.84 13.01
CA GLY A 15 -14.42 16.81 11.81
C GLY A 15 -14.47 18.11 11.01
N LYS A 16 -13.79 19.18 11.46
CA LYS A 16 -13.80 20.47 10.75
C LYS A 16 -12.90 20.39 9.51
N ILE A 17 -13.54 20.51 8.35
CA ILE A 17 -12.88 20.61 7.03
C ILE A 17 -12.98 22.09 6.59
N PRO A 18 -11.89 22.72 6.09
CA PRO A 18 -11.96 24.07 5.55
C PRO A 18 -12.79 24.10 4.26
N SER A 19 -13.56 25.17 4.05
CA SER A 19 -14.25 25.42 2.79
C SER A 19 -13.31 26.10 1.78
N GLN A 20 -13.74 26.21 0.52
CA GLN A 20 -12.99 26.92 -0.51
C GLN A 20 -12.81 28.42 -0.18
N SER A 21 -13.75 29.04 0.56
CA SER A 21 -13.64 30.43 0.99
C SER A 21 -12.69 30.63 2.17
N ASP A 22 -12.36 29.56 2.90
CA ASP A 22 -11.46 29.63 4.04
C ASP A 22 -9.98 29.64 3.61
N LEU A 23 -9.66 29.19 2.39
CA LEU A 23 -8.29 29.06 1.90
C LEU A 23 -8.09 29.81 0.59
N VAL A 24 -6.98 30.53 0.46
CA VAL A 24 -6.51 30.98 -0.85
C VAL A 24 -5.86 29.79 -1.61
N LEU A 25 -5.70 29.93 -2.93
CA LEU A 25 -5.10 28.89 -3.76
C LEU A 25 -3.68 28.54 -3.27
N GLY A 26 -3.43 27.24 -2.99
CA GLY A 26 -2.15 26.76 -2.48
C GLY A 26 -1.92 26.97 -0.99
N GLU A 27 -2.83 27.60 -0.26
CA GLU A 27 -2.73 27.77 1.19
C GLU A 27 -2.93 26.44 1.92
N ILE A 28 -2.29 26.30 3.09
CA ILE A 28 -2.35 25.12 3.95
C ILE A 28 -3.18 25.42 5.19
N ALA A 29 -4.04 24.46 5.58
CA ALA A 29 -4.74 24.45 6.85
C ALA A 29 -4.46 23.14 7.61
N ILE A 30 -4.38 23.23 8.95
CA ILE A 30 -4.13 22.08 9.83
C ILE A 30 -5.31 21.90 10.77
N ASN A 31 -5.90 20.71 10.78
CA ASN A 31 -6.82 20.28 11.82
C ASN A 31 -6.04 19.45 12.85
N HIS A 32 -5.75 20.03 14.00
CA HIS A 32 -5.00 19.38 15.07
C HIS A 32 -5.79 18.27 15.78
N ALA A 33 -7.13 18.41 15.84
CA ALA A 33 -7.97 17.40 16.51
C ALA A 33 -7.97 16.07 15.74
N ASP A 34 -7.91 16.14 14.39
CA ASP A 34 -7.99 14.96 13.52
C ASP A 34 -6.63 14.59 12.92
N ALA A 35 -5.55 15.34 13.27
CA ALA A 35 -4.21 15.20 12.70
C ALA A 35 -4.20 15.29 11.15
N LYS A 36 -5.01 16.19 10.57
CA LYS A 36 -5.20 16.33 9.13
C LYS A 36 -4.66 17.66 8.61
N ILE A 37 -4.10 17.61 7.40
CA ILE A 37 -3.64 18.80 6.66
C ILE A 37 -4.44 18.92 5.37
N TYR A 38 -4.87 20.13 5.05
CA TYR A 38 -5.65 20.45 3.86
C TYR A 38 -4.94 21.51 3.04
N SER A 39 -5.16 21.51 1.73
CA SER A 39 -4.75 22.58 0.84
C SER A 39 -5.85 22.87 -0.18
N ARG A 40 -5.82 24.08 -0.77
CA ARG A 40 -6.68 24.41 -1.89
C ARG A 40 -5.91 24.29 -3.20
N ASN A 41 -6.41 23.44 -4.09
CA ASN A 41 -5.80 23.18 -5.40
C ASN A 41 -5.75 24.47 -6.25
N PRO A 42 -4.57 24.91 -6.70
CA PRO A 42 -4.47 26.12 -7.50
C PRO A 42 -5.08 26.01 -8.90
N SER A 43 -5.28 24.80 -9.41
CA SER A 43 -5.85 24.56 -10.75
C SER A 43 -7.36 24.40 -10.72
N THR A 44 -7.92 23.66 -9.75
CA THR A 44 -9.36 23.36 -9.67
C THR A 44 -10.09 24.24 -8.66
N GLY A 45 -9.37 24.85 -7.72
CA GLY A 45 -9.93 25.63 -6.62
C GLY A 45 -10.56 24.78 -5.53
N GLU A 46 -10.52 23.47 -5.62
CA GLU A 46 -11.08 22.55 -4.63
C GLU A 46 -10.16 22.37 -3.41
N VAL A 47 -10.76 22.18 -2.24
CA VAL A 47 -10.03 21.82 -1.02
C VAL A 47 -9.86 20.31 -0.96
N TYR A 48 -8.64 19.86 -0.72
CA TYR A 48 -8.30 18.44 -0.60
C TYR A 48 -7.43 18.17 0.63
N GLU A 49 -7.50 16.99 1.15
CA GLU A 49 -6.69 16.54 2.28
C GLU A 49 -5.29 16.09 1.80
N LEU A 50 -4.25 16.63 2.45
CA LEU A 50 -2.84 16.29 2.17
C LEU A 50 -2.35 15.13 3.05
N THR A 51 -2.99 14.91 4.20
CA THR A 51 -2.67 13.85 5.15
C THR A 51 -3.76 12.81 5.18
N GLY A 52 -4.11 12.30 4.05
CA GLY A 52 -4.84 11.05 3.97
C GLY A 52 -3.80 9.98 3.68
N GLY A 53 -3.65 9.03 4.51
CA GLY A 53 -2.96 7.83 4.10
C GLY A 53 -3.66 7.29 2.86
N GLY A 54 -2.92 7.09 1.80
CA GLY A 54 -3.44 6.56 0.56
C GLY A 54 -3.70 7.67 -0.46
N GLY A 55 -2.76 7.83 -1.36
CA GLY A 55 -2.77 8.80 -2.42
C GLY A 55 -4.09 8.84 -3.17
N GLY A 56 -4.65 10.05 -3.27
CA GLY A 56 -5.60 10.39 -4.32
C GLY A 56 -4.86 10.50 -5.65
N GLY A 57 -4.31 9.39 -6.12
CA GLY A 57 -4.14 9.15 -7.52
C GLY A 57 -5.47 8.69 -8.09
N PRO A 58 -5.69 8.72 -9.41
CA PRO A 58 -6.88 8.15 -10.02
C PRO A 58 -7.09 6.78 -9.38
N VAL A 59 -8.35 6.45 -9.08
CA VAL A 59 -8.79 5.24 -8.36
C VAL A 59 -8.21 3.98 -9.04
N GLY A 60 -6.89 3.87 -9.01
CA GLY A 60 -6.15 2.64 -9.12
C GLY A 60 -5.91 2.25 -7.68
N VAL A 61 -6.45 1.16 -7.27
CA VAL A 61 -6.14 0.53 -6.01
C VAL A 61 -4.63 0.36 -6.00
N SER A 62 -3.91 1.35 -5.42
CA SER A 62 -2.53 1.15 -5.02
C SER A 62 -2.60 0.21 -3.83
N VAL A 63 -2.90 -1.04 -4.13
CA VAL A 63 -2.73 -2.10 -3.18
C VAL A 63 -1.23 -2.20 -2.99
N ASP A 64 -0.72 -1.68 -1.89
CA ASP A 64 0.64 -2.01 -1.48
C ASP A 64 0.63 -3.50 -1.10
N LEU A 65 0.83 -4.33 -2.12
CA LEU A 65 0.86 -5.78 -1.99
C LEU A 65 1.98 -6.26 -1.04
N ASP A 66 2.97 -5.42 -0.76
CA ASP A 66 3.96 -5.69 0.29
C ASP A 66 3.42 -5.37 1.68
N ALA A 67 2.59 -4.33 1.82
CA ALA A 67 1.94 -3.98 3.08
C ALA A 67 0.83 -4.97 3.48
N MET A 68 0.28 -5.73 2.53
CA MET A 68 -0.74 -6.76 2.81
C MET A 68 -0.27 -7.87 3.73
N PHE A 69 1.04 -8.04 3.89
CA PHE A 69 1.64 -8.98 4.84
C PHE A 69 2.29 -8.27 6.03
N SER A 70 1.99 -6.98 6.21
CA SER A 70 2.35 -6.21 7.39
C SER A 70 1.33 -6.48 8.52
N THR A 71 1.64 -5.93 9.68
CA THR A 71 0.85 -6.02 10.93
C THR A 71 -0.65 -5.78 10.81
N ALA A 72 -1.13 -5.16 9.71
CA ALA A 72 -2.55 -4.90 9.48
C ALA A 72 -3.41 -6.17 9.39
N TYR A 73 -2.81 -7.31 9.08
CA TYR A 73 -3.51 -8.59 8.88
C TYR A 73 -3.11 -9.66 9.90
N GLU A 74 -2.52 -9.30 11.03
CA GLU A 74 -2.11 -10.24 12.09
C GLU A 74 -3.26 -11.09 12.66
N ASN A 75 -4.49 -10.61 12.57
CA ASN A 75 -5.68 -11.29 13.09
C ASN A 75 -6.45 -12.09 12.03
N TYR A 76 -5.93 -12.18 10.81
CA TYR A 76 -6.56 -12.92 9.73
C TYR A 76 -6.11 -14.38 9.72
N TYR A 77 -6.93 -15.25 9.15
CA TYR A 77 -6.60 -16.65 9.03
C TYR A 77 -5.63 -16.86 7.87
N HIS A 78 -4.51 -17.53 8.15
CA HIS A 78 -3.45 -17.80 7.16
C HIS A 78 -3.34 -19.30 6.90
N THR A 79 -3.40 -19.69 5.63
CA THR A 79 -3.11 -21.07 5.20
C THR A 79 -1.76 -21.09 4.49
N LEU A 80 -0.86 -21.95 4.96
CA LEU A 80 0.45 -22.15 4.36
C LEU A 80 0.45 -23.51 3.65
N ASN A 81 0.82 -23.52 2.37
CA ASN A 81 0.93 -24.73 1.57
C ASN A 81 2.39 -25.00 1.23
N TYR A 82 2.77 -26.28 1.30
CA TYR A 82 4.13 -26.73 1.05
C TYR A 82 4.17 -27.76 -0.07
N SER A 83 5.30 -27.85 -0.79
CA SER A 83 5.60 -28.91 -1.73
C SER A 83 5.86 -30.23 -1.00
N GLY A 84 5.88 -31.36 -1.73
CA GLY A 84 6.29 -32.62 -1.17
C GLY A 84 7.78 -32.66 -0.72
N ALA A 85 8.58 -31.68 -1.14
CA ALA A 85 9.98 -31.50 -0.72
C ALA A 85 10.11 -30.60 0.53
N GLY A 86 9.01 -29.97 0.97
CA GLY A 86 8.99 -29.08 2.15
C GLY A 86 9.14 -27.59 1.84
N ASP A 87 9.21 -27.19 0.57
CA ASP A 87 9.28 -25.79 0.19
C ASP A 87 7.91 -25.14 0.33
N LEU A 88 7.87 -23.90 0.85
CA LEU A 88 6.65 -23.10 0.92
C LEU A 88 6.21 -22.71 -0.49
N THR A 89 5.05 -23.20 -0.96
CA THR A 89 4.54 -22.92 -2.31
C THR A 89 3.53 -21.81 -2.35
N SER A 90 2.74 -21.62 -1.29
CA SER A 90 1.82 -20.47 -1.19
C SER A 90 1.44 -20.12 0.25
N ILE A 91 1.04 -18.87 0.43
CA ILE A 91 0.35 -18.36 1.60
C ILE A 91 -0.99 -17.81 1.11
N GLN A 92 -2.07 -18.18 1.76
CA GLN A 92 -3.41 -17.64 1.52
C GLN A 92 -3.87 -16.89 2.77
N VAL A 93 -4.47 -15.72 2.58
CA VAL A 93 -4.97 -14.86 3.66
C VAL A 93 -6.48 -14.73 3.52
N HIS A 94 -7.20 -15.07 4.56
CA HIS A 94 -8.65 -15.06 4.62
C HIS A 94 -9.14 -14.03 5.66
N ASP A 95 -10.36 -13.51 5.47
CA ASP A 95 -10.96 -12.44 6.27
C ASP A 95 -11.40 -12.86 7.68
N ASP A 96 -11.42 -14.16 7.97
CA ASP A 96 -11.91 -14.71 9.23
C ASP A 96 -11.12 -15.91 9.72
N ALA A 97 -11.37 -16.31 10.95
CA ALA A 97 -10.72 -17.45 11.60
C ALA A 97 -11.13 -18.82 11.02
N VAL A 98 -12.14 -18.89 10.16
CA VAL A 98 -12.63 -20.13 9.52
C VAL A 98 -12.23 -20.24 8.04
N GLY A 99 -11.66 -19.18 7.48
CA GLY A 99 -11.08 -19.19 6.14
C GLY A 99 -12.14 -19.22 5.01
N THR A 100 -13.27 -18.51 5.18
CA THR A 100 -14.36 -18.54 4.21
C THR A 100 -14.13 -17.65 3.00
N THR A 101 -13.52 -16.47 3.18
CA THR A 101 -13.27 -15.53 2.10
C THR A 101 -11.78 -15.34 1.89
N LEU A 102 -11.26 -15.81 0.78
CA LEU A 102 -9.87 -15.59 0.38
C LEU A 102 -9.69 -14.15 -0.07
N LEU A 103 -8.86 -13.39 0.64
CA LEU A 103 -8.55 -12.00 0.32
C LEU A 103 -7.36 -11.89 -0.62
N PHE A 104 -6.28 -12.56 -0.28
CA PHE A 104 -5.01 -12.50 -1.00
C PHE A 104 -4.36 -13.86 -1.04
N SER A 105 -3.60 -14.10 -2.12
CA SER A 105 -2.68 -15.23 -2.18
C SER A 105 -1.27 -14.75 -2.52
N ARG A 106 -0.28 -15.46 -2.01
CA ARG A 106 1.12 -15.29 -2.39
C ARG A 106 1.69 -16.64 -2.78
N SER A 107 2.14 -16.77 -4.02
CA SER A 107 2.80 -17.96 -4.52
C SER A 107 4.31 -17.77 -4.63
N PHE A 108 5.03 -18.86 -4.46
CA PHE A 108 6.49 -18.91 -4.49
C PHE A 108 6.95 -19.97 -5.48
N THR A 109 7.96 -19.66 -6.29
CA THR A 109 8.61 -20.60 -7.15
C THR A 109 10.11 -20.63 -6.89
N TYR A 110 10.71 -21.77 -7.10
CA TYR A 110 12.12 -22.03 -6.82
C TYR A 110 12.80 -22.61 -8.04
N ASP A 111 14.11 -22.42 -8.17
CA ASP A 111 14.92 -23.10 -9.16
C ASP A 111 15.31 -24.52 -8.70
N GLY A 112 16.00 -25.27 -9.55
CA GLY A 112 16.46 -26.62 -9.24
C GLY A 112 17.49 -26.73 -8.11
N SER A 113 18.01 -25.58 -7.64
CA SER A 113 18.93 -25.47 -6.50
C SER A 113 18.23 -25.04 -5.21
N GLY A 114 16.91 -24.80 -5.25
CA GLY A 114 16.11 -24.35 -4.11
C GLY A 114 16.15 -22.84 -3.87
N ASN A 115 16.68 -22.05 -4.80
CA ASN A 115 16.64 -20.59 -4.67
C ASN A 115 15.27 -20.06 -5.10
N LEU A 116 14.72 -19.11 -4.33
CA LEU A 116 13.44 -18.46 -4.63
C LEU A 116 13.55 -17.60 -5.91
N THR A 117 12.84 -17.95 -6.96
CA THR A 117 12.90 -17.26 -8.27
C THR A 117 11.76 -16.28 -8.49
N THR A 118 10.55 -16.60 -8.02
CA THR A 118 9.44 -15.64 -8.09
C THR A 118 8.62 -15.60 -6.82
N VAL A 119 8.07 -14.42 -6.56
CA VAL A 119 7.00 -14.21 -5.57
C VAL A 119 5.89 -13.48 -6.29
N THR A 120 4.71 -14.12 -6.42
CA THR A 120 3.53 -13.49 -7.00
C THR A 120 2.50 -13.29 -5.90
N THR A 121 2.08 -12.06 -5.70
CA THR A 121 0.98 -11.70 -4.80
C THR A 121 -0.21 -11.34 -5.65
N THR A 122 -1.37 -11.94 -5.37
CA THR A 122 -2.64 -11.73 -6.09
C THR A 122 -3.68 -11.19 -5.13
N ASP A 123 -4.40 -10.16 -5.56
CA ASP A 123 -5.61 -9.71 -4.89
C ASP A 123 -6.78 -10.58 -5.40
N GLU A 124 -7.31 -11.43 -4.54
CA GLU A 124 -8.37 -12.38 -4.91
C GLU A 124 -9.76 -11.73 -4.93
N GLN A 125 -9.87 -10.49 -4.42
CA GLN A 125 -11.10 -9.71 -4.46
C GLN A 125 -11.20 -8.85 -5.73
N ASN A 126 -10.05 -8.55 -6.36
CA ASN A 126 -9.97 -7.77 -7.60
C ASN A 126 -9.31 -8.61 -8.70
N ALA A 127 -10.11 -9.28 -9.50
CA ALA A 127 -9.64 -10.18 -10.54
C ALA A 127 -8.67 -9.46 -11.51
N GLY A 128 -7.48 -10.03 -11.66
CA GLY A 128 -6.43 -9.51 -12.53
C GLY A 128 -5.37 -8.67 -11.83
N VAL A 129 -5.62 -8.20 -10.61
CA VAL A 129 -4.64 -7.40 -9.86
C VAL A 129 -3.57 -8.31 -9.25
N SER A 130 -2.32 -8.12 -9.64
CA SER A 130 -1.20 -8.89 -9.09
C SER A 130 0.13 -8.14 -9.14
N LEU A 131 1.04 -8.54 -8.25
CA LEU A 131 2.45 -8.13 -8.24
C LEU A 131 3.33 -9.38 -8.34
N THR A 132 4.17 -9.46 -9.36
CA THR A 132 5.21 -10.48 -9.46
C THR A 132 6.58 -9.85 -9.23
N LYS A 133 7.34 -10.39 -8.28
CA LYS A 133 8.77 -10.13 -8.09
C LYS A 133 9.55 -11.29 -8.67
N SER A 134 10.49 -11.02 -9.57
CA SER A 134 11.40 -12.03 -10.12
C SER A 134 12.81 -11.77 -9.62
N ILE A 135 13.48 -12.83 -9.14
CA ILE A 135 14.78 -12.79 -8.51
C ILE A 135 15.75 -13.60 -9.38
N SER A 136 16.89 -13.01 -9.70
CA SER A 136 17.96 -13.66 -10.46
C SER A 136 19.21 -13.83 -9.60
N TYR A 137 19.93 -14.91 -9.84
CA TYR A 137 21.14 -15.28 -9.10
C TYR A 137 22.34 -15.45 -10.04
N ASN A 138 23.54 -15.30 -9.50
CA ASN A 138 24.78 -15.70 -10.18
C ASN A 138 25.08 -17.19 -9.92
N GLY A 139 26.16 -17.68 -10.51
CA GLY A 139 26.58 -19.08 -10.35
C GLY A 139 27.04 -19.45 -8.92
N SER A 140 27.23 -18.45 -8.04
CA SER A 140 27.57 -18.64 -6.62
C SER A 140 26.33 -18.62 -5.70
N GLY A 141 25.13 -18.37 -6.24
CA GLY A 141 23.90 -18.26 -5.47
C GLY A 141 23.63 -16.87 -4.89
N ASP A 142 24.40 -15.84 -5.27
CA ASP A 142 24.13 -14.47 -4.83
C ASP A 142 23.07 -13.83 -5.71
N ILE A 143 22.17 -13.03 -5.11
CA ILE A 143 21.16 -12.28 -5.84
C ILE A 143 21.83 -11.21 -6.71
N THR A 144 21.56 -11.23 -8.01
CA THR A 144 22.07 -10.26 -8.97
C THR A 144 21.04 -9.23 -9.40
N ASN A 145 19.76 -9.59 -9.37
CA ASN A 145 18.69 -8.70 -9.78
C ASN A 145 17.34 -9.06 -9.13
N VAL A 146 16.51 -8.03 -8.88
CA VAL A 146 15.11 -8.19 -8.49
C VAL A 146 14.27 -7.24 -9.34
N THR A 147 13.40 -7.80 -10.16
CA THR A 147 12.43 -7.03 -10.96
C THR A 147 11.04 -7.12 -10.36
N ARG A 148 10.19 -6.13 -10.67
CA ARG A 148 8.79 -6.10 -10.26
C ARG A 148 7.92 -5.84 -11.47
N ASN A 149 6.83 -6.59 -11.58
CA ASN A 149 5.81 -6.42 -12.60
C ASN A 149 4.43 -6.34 -11.93
N TYR A 150 3.71 -5.26 -12.18
CA TYR A 150 2.36 -5.03 -11.68
C TYR A 150 1.36 -5.25 -12.81
N ILE A 151 0.28 -5.96 -12.49
CA ILE A 151 -0.93 -6.06 -13.32
C ILE A 151 -2.05 -5.44 -12.47
N LEU A 152 -2.76 -4.47 -13.04
CA LEU A 152 -3.84 -3.71 -12.41
C LEU A 152 -5.15 -3.92 -13.16
#